data_5f8439f90dac71b872b3528677aff93d
#
_entry.id   5f8439f90dac71b872b3528677aff93d
#
_cell.length_a   1.000
_cell.length_b   1.000
_cell.length_c   1.000
_cell.angle_alpha   90.00
_cell.angle_beta   90.00
_cell.angle_gamma   90.00
#
_symmetry.space_group_name_H-M   'P 1'
#
loop_
_entity.id
_entity.type
_entity.pdbx_description
1 polymer ?
#
loop_
_entity_poly.entity_id
_entity_poly.type
_entity_poly.pdbx_seq_one_letter_code
_entity_poly.pdbx_strand_id
1 'polypeptide(L)'
;MMEPRSTKIRVVKPEDVIWEEAAYKPDEHEAPGKEFVAATSVDDKFSFGLWQRDEQSRHFERPYHEIAYIIEGEVEITEEDGEMMIAGPGDILITPQGSKGYWKNLTPVKKVWGIYEEVGADLDPYIGPGGF
;
A
#
# COMPACT_ATOMS: atom_id res chain seq x y z
N MET A 1 12.37 15.43 -11.38
CA MET A 1 11.62 14.18 -11.08
C MET A 1 10.55 14.00 -12.13
N MET A 2 10.38 12.78 -12.58
CA MET A 2 9.38 12.48 -13.61
C MET A 2 7.98 12.49 -13.02
N GLU A 3 7.03 13.09 -13.73
CA GLU A 3 5.65 13.12 -13.31
C GLU A 3 5.04 11.71 -13.30
N PRO A 4 4.25 11.36 -12.27
CA PRO A 4 3.64 10.02 -12.19
C PRO A 4 2.76 9.67 -13.40
N ARG A 5 2.13 10.66 -14.04
CA ARG A 5 1.25 10.45 -15.20
C ARG A 5 1.95 10.54 -16.55
N SER A 6 3.28 10.59 -16.55
CA SER A 6 4.04 10.62 -17.78
C SER A 6 3.82 9.35 -18.60
N THR A 7 3.73 9.49 -19.93
CA THR A 7 3.62 8.34 -20.83
C THR A 7 4.97 7.80 -21.25
N LYS A 8 6.06 8.36 -20.77
CA LYS A 8 7.40 7.91 -21.13
C LYS A 8 7.80 6.67 -20.35
N ILE A 9 8.51 5.77 -21.00
CA ILE A 9 9.11 4.61 -20.34
C ILE A 9 10.22 5.11 -19.42
N ARG A 10 10.26 4.56 -18.23
CA ARG A 10 11.30 4.91 -17.27
C ARG A 10 11.61 3.72 -16.36
N VAL A 11 12.79 3.76 -15.79
CA VAL A 11 13.22 2.79 -14.79
C VAL A 11 13.40 3.55 -13.48
N VAL A 12 12.75 3.08 -12.44
CA VAL A 12 12.91 3.64 -11.09
C VAL A 12 13.94 2.79 -10.36
N LYS A 13 15.08 3.39 -10.04
CA LYS A 13 16.12 2.71 -9.30
C LYS A 13 16.01 3.03 -7.81
N PRO A 14 16.60 2.23 -6.93
CA PRO A 14 16.51 2.51 -5.48
C PRO A 14 16.91 3.94 -5.12
N GLU A 15 17.94 4.49 -5.75
CA GLU A 15 18.40 5.85 -5.47
C GLU A 15 17.45 6.93 -5.99
N ASP A 16 16.49 6.58 -6.85
CA ASP A 16 15.50 7.53 -7.38
C ASP A 16 14.28 7.66 -6.46
N VAL A 17 14.15 6.77 -5.48
CA VAL A 17 12.97 6.75 -4.62
C VAL A 17 13.07 7.85 -3.58
N ILE A 18 12.08 8.74 -3.60
CA ILE A 18 11.95 9.80 -2.59
C ILE A 18 10.79 9.40 -1.68
N TRP A 19 11.12 9.01 -0.46
CA TRP A 19 10.11 8.57 0.50
C TRP A 19 9.39 9.76 1.11
N GLU A 20 8.06 9.70 1.11
CA GLU A 20 7.21 10.71 1.71
C GLU A 20 6.33 10.07 2.80
N GLU A 21 5.91 10.87 3.77
CA GLU A 21 5.00 10.38 4.79
C GLU A 21 3.66 9.98 4.15
N ALA A 22 3.18 8.80 4.49
CA ALA A 22 1.88 8.36 4.02
C ALA A 22 0.76 9.05 4.80
N ALA A 23 -0.41 9.20 4.17
CA ALA A 23 -1.57 9.77 4.82
C ALA A 23 -2.03 8.91 6.00
N TYR A 24 -2.53 9.52 7.05
CA TYR A 24 -3.02 8.84 8.24
C TYR A 24 -4.14 9.63 8.88
N LYS A 25 -4.91 8.94 9.71
CA LYS A 25 -5.97 9.60 10.48
C LYS A 25 -5.35 10.29 11.69
N PRO A 26 -5.78 11.53 12.00
CA PRO A 26 -5.21 12.26 13.13
C PRO A 26 -5.38 11.58 14.49
N ASP A 27 -6.38 10.71 14.63
CA ASP A 27 -6.63 10.00 15.88
C ASP A 27 -5.89 8.68 16.01
N GLU A 28 -5.09 8.32 15.03
CA GLU A 28 -4.28 7.10 15.11
C GLU A 28 -3.01 7.37 15.90
N HIS A 29 -2.60 6.36 16.66
CA HIS A 29 -1.44 6.48 17.54
C HIS A 29 -0.14 6.02 16.87
N GLU A 30 -0.25 5.35 15.75
CA GLU A 30 0.91 4.77 15.08
C GLU A 30 1.37 5.65 13.92
N ALA A 31 2.67 5.64 13.70
CA ALA A 31 3.25 6.37 12.57
C ALA A 31 2.70 5.83 11.25
N PRO A 32 2.36 6.69 10.31
CA PRO A 32 1.70 6.26 9.07
C PRO A 32 2.62 5.55 8.10
N GLY A 33 3.85 5.41 8.28
CA GLY A 33 4.74 4.81 7.30
C GLY A 33 5.12 5.78 6.20
N LYS A 34 5.83 5.27 5.22
CA LYS A 34 6.34 6.08 4.10
C LYS A 34 5.95 5.45 2.77
N GLU A 35 5.74 6.30 1.78
CA GLU A 35 5.34 5.84 0.46
C GLU A 35 6.06 6.59 -0.65
N PHE A 36 6.07 5.98 -1.83
CA PHE A 36 6.52 6.59 -3.05
C PHE A 36 5.56 6.16 -4.16
N VAL A 37 4.83 7.11 -4.74
CA VAL A 37 3.93 6.84 -5.85
C VAL A 37 4.75 6.91 -7.13
N ALA A 38 4.95 5.74 -7.76
CA ALA A 38 5.78 5.66 -8.96
C ALA A 38 5.02 6.05 -10.21
N ALA A 39 3.76 5.68 -10.31
CA ALA A 39 2.96 5.98 -11.50
C ALA A 39 1.48 6.01 -11.17
N THR A 40 0.75 6.81 -11.95
CA THR A 40 -0.71 6.91 -11.86
C THR A 40 -1.24 7.01 -13.28
N SER A 41 -2.32 6.26 -13.57
CA SER A 41 -2.95 6.32 -14.88
C SER A 41 -3.59 7.69 -15.13
N VAL A 42 -3.81 7.99 -16.42
CA VAL A 42 -4.37 9.30 -16.81
C VAL A 42 -5.76 9.51 -16.20
N ASP A 43 -6.54 8.45 -16.04
CA ASP A 43 -7.87 8.50 -15.45
C ASP A 43 -7.88 8.39 -13.93
N ASP A 44 -6.71 8.34 -13.29
CA ASP A 44 -6.52 8.22 -11.85
C ASP A 44 -7.06 6.93 -11.23
N LYS A 45 -7.45 5.95 -12.04
CA LYS A 45 -8.01 4.71 -11.51
C LYS A 45 -6.98 3.69 -11.10
N PHE A 46 -5.80 3.75 -11.68
CA PHE A 46 -4.73 2.81 -11.37
C PHE A 46 -3.48 3.56 -10.96
N SER A 47 -2.90 3.16 -9.84
CA SER A 47 -1.62 3.69 -9.38
C SER A 47 -0.79 2.59 -8.76
N PHE A 48 0.52 2.78 -8.73
CA PHE A 48 1.41 1.83 -8.09
C PHE A 48 2.67 2.52 -7.60
N GLY A 49 3.32 1.87 -6.64
CA GLY A 49 4.51 2.42 -6.03
C GLY A 49 5.07 1.53 -4.94
N LEU A 50 5.73 2.14 -4.00
CA LEU A 50 6.38 1.49 -2.87
C LEU A 50 5.83 2.03 -1.56
N TRP A 51 5.88 1.18 -0.54
CA TRP A 51 5.43 1.52 0.80
C TRP A 51 6.28 0.77 1.81
N GLN A 52 6.59 1.43 2.93
CA GLN A 52 7.31 0.80 4.02
C GLN A 52 6.79 1.31 5.35
N ARG A 53 6.85 0.44 6.36
CA ARG A 53 6.34 0.74 7.69
C ARG A 53 6.96 -0.18 8.71
N ASP A 54 7.13 0.35 9.92
CA ASP A 54 7.62 -0.43 11.05
C ASP A 54 6.56 -1.40 11.56
N GLU A 55 6.88 -2.14 12.61
CA GLU A 55 5.95 -3.06 13.25
C GLU A 55 4.73 -2.30 13.76
N GLN A 56 3.55 -2.82 13.43
CA GLN A 56 2.31 -2.28 13.96
C GLN A 56 1.16 -3.21 13.64
N SER A 57 0.01 -2.97 14.28
CA SER A 57 -1.18 -3.76 14.07
C SER A 57 -2.38 -2.83 13.98
N ARG A 58 -3.27 -3.08 13.02
CA ARG A 58 -4.49 -2.28 12.90
C ARG A 58 -5.57 -3.00 12.08
N HIS A 59 -6.81 -2.61 12.31
CA HIS A 59 -7.92 -3.04 11.48
C HIS A 59 -7.86 -2.31 10.12
N PHE A 60 -8.24 -3.00 9.06
CA PHE A 60 -8.32 -2.40 7.74
C PHE A 60 -9.61 -2.80 7.03
N GLU A 61 -10.03 -1.96 6.12
CA GLU A 61 -11.08 -2.23 5.16
C GLU A 61 -10.67 -1.57 3.85
N ARG A 62 -10.60 -2.37 2.77
CA ARG A 62 -10.12 -1.88 1.48
C ARG A 62 -11.24 -1.20 0.69
N PRO A 63 -11.13 0.10 0.43
CA PRO A 63 -12.07 0.79 -0.46
C PRO A 63 -11.73 0.62 -1.94
N TYR A 64 -10.64 -0.09 -2.24
CA TYR A 64 -10.13 -0.32 -3.59
C TYR A 64 -9.53 -1.71 -3.67
N HIS A 65 -9.19 -2.14 -4.90
CA HIS A 65 -8.44 -3.38 -5.10
C HIS A 65 -6.96 -3.10 -4.91
N GLU A 66 -6.28 -3.91 -4.13
CA GLU A 66 -4.84 -3.79 -3.96
C GLU A 66 -4.15 -5.13 -4.19
N ILE A 67 -3.04 -5.08 -4.92
CA ILE A 67 -2.11 -6.20 -5.04
C ILE A 67 -0.76 -5.69 -4.51
N ALA A 68 -0.07 -6.51 -3.73
CA ALA A 68 1.22 -6.16 -3.16
C ALA A 68 2.22 -7.29 -3.33
N TYR A 69 3.46 -6.92 -3.59
CA TYR A 69 4.60 -7.84 -3.61
C TYR A 69 5.49 -7.47 -2.42
N ILE A 70 5.69 -8.42 -1.51
CA ILE A 70 6.48 -8.17 -0.30
C ILE A 70 7.96 -8.26 -0.65
N ILE A 71 8.68 -7.17 -0.39
CA ILE A 71 10.14 -7.11 -0.63
C ILE A 71 10.86 -7.51 0.64
N GLU A 72 10.47 -6.95 1.78
CA GLU A 72 11.10 -7.20 3.08
C GLU A 72 10.03 -7.31 4.14
N GLY A 73 10.30 -8.14 5.16
CA GLY A 73 9.44 -8.25 6.32
C GLY A 73 8.35 -9.29 6.18
N GLU A 74 7.58 -9.44 7.25
CA GLU A 74 6.46 -10.39 7.29
C GLU A 74 5.21 -9.70 7.77
N VAL A 75 4.10 -10.04 7.13
CA VAL A 75 2.78 -9.50 7.44
C VAL A 75 1.88 -10.65 7.84
N GLU A 76 1.18 -10.48 8.97
CA GLU A 76 0.12 -11.39 9.38
C GLU A 76 -1.22 -10.71 9.05
N ILE A 77 -2.03 -11.42 8.25
CA ILE A 77 -3.35 -10.94 7.87
C ILE A 77 -4.38 -11.87 8.48
N THR A 78 -5.33 -11.32 9.23
CA THR A 78 -6.45 -12.10 9.75
C THR A 78 -7.73 -11.54 9.15
N GLU A 79 -8.42 -12.35 8.34
CA GLU A 79 -9.71 -11.94 7.81
C GLU A 79 -10.72 -11.78 8.94
N GLU A 80 -11.72 -10.93 8.71
CA GLU A 80 -12.74 -10.67 9.72
C GLU A 80 -13.50 -11.93 10.14
N ASP A 81 -13.63 -12.90 9.24
CA ASP A 81 -14.25 -14.19 9.55
C ASP A 81 -13.30 -15.18 10.21
N GLY A 82 -12.08 -14.79 10.51
CA GLY A 82 -11.18 -15.53 11.37
C GLY A 82 -10.04 -16.26 10.72
N GLU A 83 -9.94 -16.33 9.42
CA GLU A 83 -8.82 -17.01 8.77
C GLU A 83 -7.56 -16.14 8.81
N MET A 84 -6.45 -16.72 9.27
CA MET A 84 -5.17 -16.02 9.40
C MET A 84 -4.17 -16.57 8.39
N MET A 85 -3.39 -15.70 7.78
CA MET A 85 -2.34 -16.07 6.85
C MET A 85 -1.14 -15.14 7.01
N ILE A 86 0.02 -15.60 6.57
CA ILE A 86 1.26 -14.83 6.66
C ILE A 86 1.85 -14.69 5.27
N ALA A 87 2.24 -13.46 4.93
CA ALA A 87 2.95 -13.16 3.69
C ALA A 87 4.34 -12.64 4.04
N GLY A 88 5.35 -13.13 3.33
CA GLY A 88 6.75 -12.74 3.51
C GLY A 88 7.41 -12.41 2.18
N PRO A 89 8.74 -12.18 2.20
CA PRO A 89 9.46 -11.77 0.99
C PRO A 89 9.23 -12.72 -0.17
N GLY A 90 8.86 -12.15 -1.32
CA GLY A 90 8.55 -12.92 -2.51
C GLY A 90 7.09 -13.29 -2.66
N ASP A 91 6.28 -13.12 -1.63
CA ASP A 91 4.86 -13.44 -1.71
C ASP A 91 4.05 -12.30 -2.32
N ILE A 92 2.99 -12.67 -2.99
CA ILE A 92 2.02 -11.72 -3.53
C ILE A 92 0.80 -11.75 -2.61
N LEU A 93 0.44 -10.58 -2.09
CA LEU A 93 -0.71 -10.42 -1.21
C LEU A 93 -1.79 -9.66 -1.98
N ILE A 94 -2.98 -10.23 -2.03
CA ILE A 94 -4.10 -9.64 -2.75
C ILE A 94 -5.18 -9.30 -1.74
N THR A 95 -5.56 -8.01 -1.67
CA THR A 95 -6.66 -7.55 -0.84
C THR A 95 -7.68 -6.86 -1.73
N PRO A 96 -8.72 -7.60 -2.18
CA PRO A 96 -9.74 -7.03 -3.05
C PRO A 96 -10.55 -5.94 -2.37
N GLN A 97 -11.20 -5.11 -3.17
CA GLN A 97 -12.14 -4.12 -2.67
C GLN A 97 -13.19 -4.80 -1.81
N GLY A 98 -13.45 -4.24 -0.62
CA GLY A 98 -14.38 -4.80 0.33
C GLY A 98 -13.77 -5.79 1.32
N SER A 99 -12.54 -6.24 1.09
CA SER A 99 -11.87 -7.10 2.06
C SER A 99 -11.56 -6.32 3.33
N LYS A 100 -11.68 -7.00 4.47
CA LYS A 100 -11.46 -6.37 5.76
C LYS A 100 -10.97 -7.38 6.78
N GLY A 101 -10.30 -6.88 7.79
CA GLY A 101 -9.71 -7.70 8.84
C GLY A 101 -8.63 -6.95 9.58
N TYR A 102 -7.62 -7.68 10.03
CA TYR A 102 -6.51 -7.12 10.78
C TYR A 102 -5.21 -7.34 10.03
N TRP A 103 -4.44 -6.28 9.98
CA TRP A 103 -3.12 -6.27 9.35
C TRP A 103 -2.09 -6.04 10.44
N LYS A 104 -1.11 -6.94 10.54
CA LYS A 104 -0.04 -6.82 11.53
C LYS A 104 1.30 -7.01 10.87
N ASN A 105 2.15 -5.99 10.93
CA ASN A 105 3.54 -6.14 10.52
C ASN A 105 4.28 -6.82 11.66
N LEU A 106 4.73 -8.05 11.42
CA LEU A 106 5.50 -8.80 12.41
C LEU A 106 6.92 -8.26 12.53
N THR A 107 7.43 -7.69 11.46
CA THR A 107 8.71 -6.99 11.36
C THR A 107 8.48 -5.74 10.51
N PRO A 108 9.45 -4.84 10.38
CA PRO A 108 9.32 -3.76 9.40
C PRO A 108 9.09 -4.33 8.01
N VAL A 109 8.15 -3.77 7.28
CA VAL A 109 7.70 -4.27 5.97
C VAL A 109 7.96 -3.25 4.89
N LYS A 110 8.46 -3.72 3.74
CA LYS A 110 8.56 -2.95 2.52
C LYS A 110 7.86 -3.73 1.42
N LYS A 111 6.99 -3.06 0.66
CA LYS A 111 6.24 -3.71 -0.42
C LYS A 111 6.15 -2.82 -1.65
N VAL A 112 6.03 -3.46 -2.82
CA VAL A 112 5.51 -2.83 -4.02
C VAL A 112 4.00 -3.02 -3.99
N TRP A 113 3.25 -1.96 -4.28
CA TRP A 113 1.79 -2.05 -4.32
C TRP A 113 1.25 -1.55 -5.65
N GLY A 114 0.12 -2.13 -6.04
CA GLY A 114 -0.69 -1.65 -7.15
C GLY A 114 -2.13 -1.54 -6.69
N ILE A 115 -2.77 -0.40 -6.98
CA ILE A 115 -4.13 -0.11 -6.57
C ILE A 115 -4.96 0.23 -7.79
N TYR A 116 -6.13 -0.43 -7.90
CA TYR A 116 -7.15 -0.06 -8.86
C TYR A 116 -8.38 0.44 -8.12
N GLU A 117 -8.81 1.64 -8.47
CA GLU A 117 -9.99 2.24 -7.89
C GLU A 117 -10.94 2.66 -9.01
N GLU A 118 -12.16 2.15 -8.96
CA GLU A 118 -13.11 2.36 -10.02
C GLU A 118 -13.57 3.81 -10.13
N VAL A 119 -13.60 4.53 -9.03
CA VAL A 119 -14.05 5.92 -8.99
C VAL A 119 -12.92 6.94 -9.06
N GLY A 120 -11.71 6.48 -9.38
CA GLY A 120 -10.56 7.38 -9.55
C GLY A 120 -9.98 7.86 -8.23
N ALA A 121 -9.47 9.09 -8.23
CA ALA A 121 -8.70 9.63 -7.12
C ALA A 121 -9.51 9.95 -5.86
N ASP A 122 -10.75 9.51 -5.76
CA ASP A 122 -11.63 9.73 -4.62
C ASP A 122 -11.33 8.78 -3.45
N LEU A 123 -10.08 8.47 -3.25
CA LEU A 123 -9.64 7.68 -2.11
C LEU A 123 -9.82 8.47 -0.82
N ASP A 124 -10.15 7.76 0.25
CA ASP A 124 -10.11 8.35 1.58
C ASP A 124 -8.69 8.87 1.81
N PRO A 125 -8.51 10.17 2.05
CA PRO A 125 -7.19 10.76 2.20
C PRO A 125 -6.41 10.20 3.39
N TYR A 126 -7.09 9.56 4.33
CA TYR A 126 -6.44 8.96 5.48
C TYR A 126 -5.95 7.54 5.20
N ILE A 127 -6.44 6.92 4.15
CA ILE A 127 -6.00 5.58 3.80
C ILE A 127 -4.81 5.65 2.87
N GLY A 128 -4.87 6.53 1.87
CA GLY A 128 -3.79 6.71 0.91
C GLY A 128 -3.50 5.50 0.05
N PRO A 129 -2.71 5.67 -1.01
CA PRO A 129 -2.28 4.55 -1.84
C PRO A 129 -1.37 3.60 -1.05
N GLY A 130 -1.59 2.29 -1.22
CA GLY A 130 -0.75 1.29 -0.58
C GLY A 130 -0.86 1.20 0.92
N GLY A 131 -1.67 2.05 1.55
CA GLY A 131 -1.81 2.13 2.98
C GLY A 131 -3.17 1.67 3.48
N PHE A 132 -3.29 1.70 4.73
CA PHE A 132 -4.52 1.52 5.48
C PHE A 132 -4.46 2.41 6.70
#